data_8c98fbab3cad71c420ee0cdaa0989236
#
_entry.id   8c98fbab3cad71c420ee0cdaa0989236
#
_cell.length_a   1.000
_cell.length_b   1.000
_cell.length_c   1.000
_cell.angle_alpha   90.00
_cell.angle_beta   90.00
_cell.angle_gamma   90.00
#
_symmetry.space_group_name_H-M   'P 1'
#
loop_
_entity.id
_entity.type
_entity.pdbx_description
1 polymer ?
#
loop_
_entity_poly.entity_id
_entity_poly.type
_entity_poly.pdbx_seq_one_letter_code
_entity_poly.pdbx_strand_id
1 'polypeptide(L)'
;MIKQLVDTVSKGGNLLVDVGPTKEGTIPLLMQDRLQEMGKWLNVNGEAIYKTEPWRHFNDSTTHEFYYTQSKVEVNTIFGIFLNWPTDDLIVLSRPQPTQATQVHLLGFADDALNWDFTEDEQANNSAGGYMRIYLPSMAKMQHVRQAWALKITKCL
;
A
#
# COMPACT_ATOMS: atom_id res chain seq x y z
N MET A 1 11.63 -4.83 -7.63
CA MET A 1 12.16 -4.26 -6.36
C MET A 1 11.01 -3.80 -5.44
N ILE A 2 10.10 -2.90 -5.82
CA ILE A 2 9.01 -2.43 -4.95
C ILE A 2 8.14 -3.59 -4.45
N LYS A 3 7.72 -4.50 -5.33
CA LYS A 3 6.98 -5.73 -4.93
C LYS A 3 7.70 -6.52 -3.84
N GLN A 4 9.01 -6.74 -3.99
CA GLN A 4 9.82 -7.45 -2.99
C GLN A 4 9.89 -6.70 -1.66
N LEU A 5 10.06 -5.36 -1.70
CA LEU A 5 10.06 -4.53 -0.50
C LEU A 5 8.72 -4.66 0.24
N VAL A 6 7.62 -4.47 -0.46
CA VAL A 6 6.26 -4.49 0.10
C VAL A 6 5.94 -5.86 0.69
N ASP A 7 6.18 -6.94 -0.06
CA ASP A 7 5.97 -8.32 0.41
C ASP A 7 6.83 -8.65 1.64
N THR A 8 8.08 -8.21 1.65
CA THR A 8 9.00 -8.45 2.77
C THR A 8 8.55 -7.69 4.03
N VAL A 9 8.25 -6.40 3.89
CA VAL A 9 7.90 -5.54 5.04
C VAL A 9 6.54 -5.90 5.62
N SER A 10 5.55 -6.21 4.78
CA SER A 10 4.22 -6.63 5.25
C SER A 10 4.25 -7.90 6.11
N LYS A 11 5.28 -8.75 5.93
CA LYS A 11 5.53 -9.97 6.70
C LYS A 11 6.52 -9.76 7.86
N GLY A 12 6.96 -8.54 8.12
CA GLY A 12 7.89 -8.22 9.22
C GLY A 12 9.36 -8.45 8.91
N GLY A 13 9.70 -8.67 7.66
CA GLY A 13 11.09 -8.81 7.21
C GLY A 13 11.76 -7.48 6.88
N ASN A 14 13.06 -7.53 6.63
CA ASN A 14 13.89 -6.44 6.12
C ASN A 14 14.42 -6.80 4.74
N LEU A 15 14.35 -5.85 3.81
CA LEU A 15 14.92 -6.01 2.47
C LEU A 15 16.31 -5.38 2.42
N LEU A 16 17.32 -6.19 2.11
CA LEU A 16 18.66 -5.74 1.76
C LEU A 16 18.78 -5.70 0.24
N VAL A 17 19.12 -4.54 -0.29
CA VAL A 17 19.38 -4.36 -1.73
C VAL A 17 20.86 -4.14 -1.92
N ASP A 18 21.53 -5.08 -2.56
CA ASP A 18 22.93 -4.99 -2.90
C ASP A 18 23.13 -4.45 -4.31
N VAL A 19 24.21 -3.69 -4.50
CA VAL A 19 24.66 -3.17 -5.79
C VAL A 19 26.14 -3.49 -5.98
N GLY A 20 26.47 -4.19 -7.06
CA GLY A 20 27.85 -4.54 -7.41
C GLY A 20 28.55 -3.36 -8.14
N PRO A 21 29.60 -2.75 -7.59
CA PRO A 21 30.38 -1.75 -8.31
C PRO A 21 31.16 -2.38 -9.46
N THR A 22 31.49 -1.56 -10.46
CA THR A 22 32.44 -1.93 -11.51
C THR A 22 33.89 -1.99 -10.96
N LYS A 23 34.81 -2.48 -11.72
CA LYS A 23 36.26 -2.48 -11.35
C LYS A 23 36.82 -1.07 -11.14
N GLU A 24 36.19 -0.06 -11.74
CA GLU A 24 36.52 1.36 -11.55
C GLU A 24 35.87 1.98 -10.30
N GLY A 25 35.09 1.21 -9.52
CA GLY A 25 34.41 1.68 -8.31
C GLY A 25 33.14 2.46 -8.56
N THR A 26 32.55 2.38 -9.76
CA THR A 26 31.29 3.07 -10.11
C THR A 26 30.11 2.09 -10.04
N ILE A 27 28.93 2.60 -9.70
CA ILE A 27 27.69 1.82 -9.78
C ILE A 27 27.18 1.85 -11.22
N PRO A 28 26.90 0.70 -11.86
CA PRO A 28 26.33 0.63 -13.20
C PRO A 28 25.05 1.46 -13.34
N LEU A 29 24.87 2.15 -14.45
CA LEU A 29 23.73 3.05 -14.69
C LEU A 29 22.38 2.37 -14.44
N LEU A 30 22.21 1.12 -14.88
CA LEU A 30 20.97 0.37 -14.67
C LEU A 30 20.65 0.20 -13.17
N MET A 31 21.66 -0.03 -12.33
CA MET A 31 21.47 -0.14 -10.88
C MET A 31 21.16 1.21 -10.26
N GLN A 32 21.80 2.29 -10.72
CA GLN A 32 21.48 3.64 -10.29
C GLN A 32 20.03 3.99 -10.60
N ASP A 33 19.56 3.72 -11.82
CA ASP A 33 18.17 3.96 -12.23
C ASP A 33 17.18 3.21 -11.33
N ARG A 34 17.47 1.94 -11.02
CA ARG A 34 16.60 1.13 -10.14
C ARG A 34 16.52 1.67 -8.72
N LEU A 35 17.64 2.11 -8.16
CA LEU A 35 17.68 2.74 -6.84
C LEU A 35 16.93 4.08 -6.84
N GLN A 36 17.11 4.89 -7.88
CA GLN A 36 16.42 6.17 -8.01
C GLN A 36 14.90 5.99 -8.16
N GLU A 37 14.44 5.02 -8.96
CA GLU A 37 13.02 4.69 -9.08
C GLU A 37 12.41 4.26 -7.74
N MET A 38 13.13 3.42 -6.98
CA MET A 38 12.72 3.02 -5.65
C MET A 38 12.66 4.21 -4.69
N GLY A 39 13.67 5.10 -4.75
CA GLY A 39 13.71 6.33 -3.96
C GLY A 39 12.54 7.27 -4.29
N LYS A 40 12.21 7.45 -5.56
CA LYS A 40 11.04 8.25 -5.99
C LYS A 40 9.75 7.68 -5.45
N TRP A 41 9.57 6.36 -5.49
CA TRP A 41 8.39 5.70 -4.95
C TRP A 41 8.30 5.88 -3.43
N LEU A 42 9.43 5.70 -2.71
CA LEU A 42 9.50 5.89 -1.26
C LEU A 42 9.26 7.33 -0.82
N ASN A 43 9.64 8.32 -1.62
CA ASN A 43 9.34 9.72 -1.33
C ASN A 43 7.84 10.01 -1.28
N VAL A 44 7.04 9.25 -2.02
CA VAL A 44 5.58 9.39 -2.05
C VAL A 44 4.90 8.44 -1.05
N ASN A 45 5.33 7.18 -1.03
CA ASN A 45 4.63 6.11 -0.31
C ASN A 45 5.40 5.64 0.94
N GLY A 46 6.50 6.30 1.31
CA GLY A 46 7.36 5.86 2.40
C GLY A 46 6.68 5.77 3.76
N GLU A 47 5.62 6.54 3.99
CA GLU A 47 4.81 6.46 5.21
C GLU A 47 4.22 5.05 5.41
N ALA A 48 3.89 4.36 4.33
CA ALA A 48 3.39 2.98 4.36
C ALA A 48 4.48 1.93 4.64
N ILE A 49 5.76 2.34 4.68
CA ILE A 49 6.92 1.47 4.90
C ILE A 49 7.65 1.84 6.20
N TYR A 50 7.97 3.14 6.36
CA TYR A 50 8.77 3.62 7.49
C TYR A 50 7.94 3.70 8.76
N LYS A 51 8.53 3.28 9.90
CA LYS A 51 7.85 3.27 11.21
C LYS A 51 6.54 2.48 11.19
N THR A 52 6.52 1.41 10.41
CA THR A 52 5.42 0.45 10.37
C THR A 52 5.81 -0.89 10.97
N GLU A 53 4.84 -1.72 11.19
CA GLU A 53 4.96 -3.12 11.58
C GLU A 53 3.95 -3.95 10.79
N PRO A 54 4.06 -5.29 10.78
CA PRO A 54 3.04 -6.14 10.19
C PRO A 54 1.69 -5.90 10.85
N TRP A 55 0.67 -5.74 10.03
CA TRP A 55 -0.70 -5.80 10.53
C TRP A 55 -1.11 -7.26 10.74
N ARG A 56 -2.22 -7.49 11.46
CA ARG A 56 -2.76 -8.86 11.74
C ARG A 56 -2.96 -9.72 10.47
N HIS A 57 -3.14 -9.08 9.32
CA HIS A 57 -3.16 -9.71 8.01
C HIS A 57 -2.11 -9.03 7.12
N PHE A 58 -1.23 -9.81 6.50
CA PHE A 58 -0.20 -9.24 5.63
C PHE A 58 -0.71 -8.95 4.21
N ASN A 59 -1.83 -9.57 3.80
CA ASN A 59 -2.45 -9.39 2.49
C ASN A 59 -3.97 -9.43 2.56
N ASP A 60 -4.63 -8.94 1.52
CA ASP A 60 -6.07 -9.13 1.33
C ASP A 60 -6.37 -10.43 0.57
N SER A 61 -7.57 -10.98 0.78
CA SER A 61 -8.01 -12.19 0.09
C SER A 61 -8.87 -11.90 -1.13
N THR A 62 -9.45 -10.72 -1.23
CA THR A 62 -10.34 -10.32 -2.32
C THR A 62 -9.57 -9.61 -3.42
N THR A 63 -8.75 -8.63 -3.06
CA THR A 63 -7.92 -7.89 -4.02
C THR A 63 -6.54 -8.52 -4.11
N HIS A 64 -6.20 -9.03 -5.29
CA HIS A 64 -4.90 -9.66 -5.55
C HIS A 64 -3.74 -8.66 -5.47
N GLU A 65 -2.60 -9.09 -4.94
CA GLU A 65 -1.39 -8.25 -4.75
C GLU A 65 -1.66 -6.97 -3.94
N PHE A 66 -2.49 -7.09 -2.91
CA PHE A 66 -2.78 -6.06 -1.94
C PHE A 66 -2.18 -6.45 -0.57
N TYR A 67 -1.32 -5.60 -0.04
CA TYR A 67 -0.53 -5.88 1.17
C TYR A 67 -0.81 -4.85 2.25
N TYR A 68 -0.72 -5.28 3.51
CA TYR A 68 -0.98 -4.43 4.65
C TYR A 68 0.27 -4.18 5.49
N THR A 69 0.39 -2.98 6.01
CA THR A 69 1.25 -2.61 7.14
C THR A 69 0.44 -1.78 8.12
N GLN A 70 0.93 -1.69 9.35
CA GLN A 70 0.29 -0.90 10.41
C GLN A 70 1.25 0.17 10.91
N SER A 71 0.76 1.38 11.18
CA SER A 71 1.55 2.46 11.75
C SER A 71 1.95 2.16 13.20
N LYS A 72 3.23 2.38 13.53
CA LYS A 72 3.72 2.39 14.92
C LYS A 72 3.50 3.72 15.63
N VAL A 73 3.08 4.74 14.90
CA VAL A 73 2.96 6.11 15.39
C VAL A 73 1.50 6.52 15.59
N GLU A 74 0.67 6.18 14.60
CA GLU A 74 -0.74 6.52 14.60
C GLU A 74 -1.59 5.29 14.95
N VAL A 75 -2.28 5.36 16.08
CA VAL A 75 -3.15 4.27 16.56
C VAL A 75 -4.30 4.04 15.57
N ASN A 76 -4.64 2.76 15.32
CA ASN A 76 -5.72 2.36 14.42
C ASN A 76 -5.55 2.91 13.00
N THR A 77 -4.31 3.03 12.55
CA THR A 77 -3.95 3.43 11.19
C THR A 77 -3.23 2.29 10.50
N ILE A 78 -3.81 1.83 9.39
CA ILE A 78 -3.24 0.81 8.53
C ILE A 78 -2.96 1.39 7.15
N PHE A 79 -1.99 0.80 6.47
CA PHE A 79 -1.70 1.11 5.09
C PHE A 79 -2.03 -0.10 4.22
N GLY A 80 -2.69 0.16 3.09
CA GLY A 80 -2.96 -0.83 2.07
C GLY A 80 -2.15 -0.53 0.82
N ILE A 81 -1.20 -1.40 0.46
CA ILE A 81 -0.30 -1.20 -0.68
C ILE A 81 -0.71 -2.16 -1.79
N PHE A 82 -1.05 -1.63 -2.96
CA PHE A 82 -1.48 -2.43 -4.11
C PHE A 82 -0.56 -2.21 -5.31
N LEU A 83 -0.31 -3.30 -6.03
CA LEU A 83 0.66 -3.33 -7.13
C LEU A 83 0.01 -3.18 -8.50
N ASN A 84 -1.30 -3.38 -8.59
CA ASN A 84 -2.05 -3.24 -9.82
C ASN A 84 -3.20 -2.26 -9.60
N TRP A 85 -3.29 -1.27 -10.47
CA TRP A 85 -4.45 -0.37 -10.46
C TRP A 85 -5.67 -1.10 -11.03
N PRO A 86 -6.80 -1.12 -10.32
CA PRO A 86 -8.00 -1.79 -10.82
C PRO A 86 -8.56 -1.08 -12.06
N THR A 87 -9.10 -1.87 -12.99
CA THR A 87 -9.63 -1.35 -14.28
C THR A 87 -10.89 -0.52 -14.14
N ASP A 88 -11.60 -0.73 -13.05
CA ASP A 88 -12.87 -0.06 -12.69
C ASP A 88 -12.70 1.02 -11.62
N ASP A 89 -11.42 1.37 -11.29
CA ASP A 89 -11.07 2.31 -10.23
C ASP A 89 -11.69 1.95 -8.86
N LEU A 90 -11.98 0.65 -8.61
CA LEU A 90 -12.60 0.14 -7.39
C LEU A 90 -11.70 -0.89 -6.70
N ILE A 91 -11.43 -0.67 -5.41
CA ILE A 91 -10.77 -1.66 -4.53
C ILE A 91 -11.81 -2.24 -3.58
N VAL A 92 -11.82 -3.58 -3.47
CA VAL A 92 -12.69 -4.32 -2.55
C VAL A 92 -11.81 -5.05 -1.54
N LEU A 93 -11.98 -4.73 -0.27
CA LEU A 93 -11.18 -5.28 0.83
C LEU A 93 -12.04 -6.10 1.77
N SER A 94 -11.52 -7.26 2.19
CA SER A 94 -12.20 -8.23 3.06
C SER A 94 -11.66 -8.27 4.49
N ARG A 95 -10.66 -7.47 4.80
CA ARG A 95 -9.94 -7.52 6.09
C ARG A 95 -10.20 -6.33 7.01
N PRO A 96 -10.21 -5.08 6.51
CA PRO A 96 -10.43 -3.92 7.35
C PRO A 96 -11.86 -3.87 7.91
N GLN A 97 -11.96 -3.47 9.18
CA GLN A 97 -13.26 -3.19 9.83
C GLN A 97 -13.36 -1.68 10.03
N PRO A 98 -14.00 -0.96 9.10
CA PRO A 98 -14.13 0.48 9.20
C PRO A 98 -15.10 0.90 10.30
N THR A 99 -14.88 2.09 10.84
CA THR A 99 -15.79 2.76 11.77
C THR A 99 -16.40 3.97 11.07
N GLN A 100 -17.40 4.60 11.69
CA GLN A 100 -17.98 5.85 11.17
C GLN A 100 -16.95 7.00 11.04
N ALA A 101 -15.84 6.91 11.78
CA ALA A 101 -14.77 7.91 11.74
C ALA A 101 -13.61 7.54 10.79
N THR A 102 -13.70 6.41 10.09
CA THR A 102 -12.66 5.96 9.15
C THR A 102 -12.50 6.94 8.00
N GLN A 103 -11.25 7.27 7.69
CA GLN A 103 -10.89 8.06 6.52
C GLN A 103 -9.89 7.30 5.69
N VAL A 104 -9.99 7.42 4.38
CA VAL A 104 -9.09 6.77 3.42
C VAL A 104 -8.44 7.84 2.56
N HIS A 105 -7.13 7.85 2.53
CA HIS A 105 -6.34 8.75 1.69
C HIS A 105 -5.43 7.94 0.77
N LEU A 106 -5.26 8.40 -0.46
CA LEU A 106 -4.29 7.84 -1.40
C LEU A 106 -3.00 8.67 -1.30
N LEU A 107 -1.90 8.03 -0.90
CA LEU A 107 -0.61 8.73 -0.77
C LEU A 107 -0.14 9.28 -2.12
N GLY A 108 0.32 10.52 -2.11
CA GLY A 108 0.73 11.24 -3.33
C GLY A 108 -0.41 11.75 -4.21
N PHE A 109 -1.64 11.63 -3.74
CA PHE A 109 -2.81 12.30 -4.32
C PHE A 109 -3.20 13.50 -3.45
N ALA A 110 -4.12 14.35 -3.92
CA ALA A 110 -4.60 15.48 -3.13
C ALA A 110 -5.05 15.06 -1.73
N ASP A 111 -4.99 15.99 -0.76
CA ASP A 111 -5.30 15.72 0.66
C ASP A 111 -6.75 15.33 0.95
N ASP A 112 -7.59 15.25 -0.07
CA ASP A 112 -8.99 14.85 0.04
C ASP A 112 -9.12 13.37 0.37
N ALA A 113 -9.98 13.05 1.32
CA ALA A 113 -10.35 11.68 1.63
C ALA A 113 -11.11 11.06 0.44
N LEU A 114 -10.78 9.80 0.14
CA LEU A 114 -11.49 9.02 -0.86
C LEU A 114 -12.87 8.60 -0.34
N ASN A 115 -13.82 8.49 -1.25
CA ASN A 115 -15.11 7.90 -0.95
C ASN A 115 -14.94 6.39 -0.74
N TRP A 116 -15.64 5.88 0.25
CA TRP A 116 -15.71 4.45 0.52
C TRP A 116 -17.06 4.10 1.11
N ASP A 117 -17.45 2.83 1.04
CA ASP A 117 -18.59 2.27 1.74
C ASP A 117 -18.23 0.88 2.31
N PHE A 118 -19.08 0.39 3.20
CA PHE A 118 -18.98 -0.95 3.76
C PHE A 118 -20.29 -1.68 3.58
N THR A 119 -20.23 -2.87 2.99
CA THR A 119 -21.39 -3.74 2.83
C THR A 119 -21.23 -4.93 3.76
N GLU A 120 -22.09 -5.04 4.75
CA GLU A 120 -22.20 -6.23 5.58
C GLU A 120 -22.67 -7.42 4.73
N ASP A 121 -22.06 -8.56 4.98
CA ASP A 121 -22.43 -9.80 4.33
C ASP A 121 -22.39 -10.92 5.38
N GLU A 122 -23.55 -11.33 5.86
CA GLU A 122 -23.70 -12.39 6.86
C GLU A 122 -23.13 -13.74 6.38
N GLN A 123 -22.99 -13.92 5.07
CA GLN A 123 -22.39 -15.11 4.46
C GLN A 123 -20.88 -14.93 4.18
N ALA A 124 -20.33 -13.71 4.38
CA ALA A 124 -18.93 -13.47 4.19
C ALA A 124 -18.12 -14.23 5.25
N ASN A 125 -17.45 -15.27 4.82
CA ASN A 125 -16.52 -16.02 5.67
C ASN A 125 -15.18 -15.27 5.79
N ASN A 126 -15.24 -14.01 6.22
CA ASN A 126 -14.08 -13.16 6.45
C ASN A 126 -14.13 -12.51 7.84
N SER A 127 -12.99 -12.02 8.31
CA SER A 127 -12.86 -11.42 9.65
C SER A 127 -13.57 -10.08 9.80
N ALA A 128 -13.94 -9.43 8.70
CA ALA A 128 -14.61 -8.14 8.70
C ALA A 128 -16.15 -8.27 8.80
N GLY A 129 -16.71 -9.44 8.50
CA GLY A 129 -18.17 -9.63 8.39
C GLY A 129 -18.78 -8.88 7.20
N GLY A 130 -18.00 -8.57 6.19
CA GLY A 130 -18.42 -7.83 5.01
C GLY A 130 -17.23 -7.37 4.17
N TYR A 131 -17.47 -6.39 3.30
CA TYR A 131 -16.48 -5.87 2.35
C TYR A 131 -16.44 -4.35 2.37
N MET A 132 -15.24 -3.80 2.48
CA MET A 132 -14.98 -2.36 2.31
C MET A 132 -14.68 -2.07 0.84
N ARG A 133 -15.44 -1.17 0.23
CA ARG A 133 -15.24 -0.71 -1.15
C ARG A 133 -14.67 0.70 -1.13
N ILE A 134 -13.57 0.91 -1.84
CA ILE A 134 -12.87 2.20 -1.91
C ILE A 134 -12.85 2.64 -3.37
N TYR A 135 -13.36 3.84 -3.62
CA TYR A 135 -13.45 4.43 -4.96
C TYR A 135 -12.20 5.27 -5.23
N LEU A 136 -11.37 4.80 -6.14
CA LEU A 136 -10.13 5.49 -6.53
C LEU A 136 -10.42 6.62 -7.52
N PRO A 137 -9.56 7.64 -7.56
CA PRO A 137 -9.60 8.62 -8.65
C PRO A 137 -9.17 7.95 -9.95
N SER A 138 -9.54 8.50 -11.11
CA SER A 138 -9.04 7.99 -12.39
C SER A 138 -7.51 7.97 -12.43
N MET A 139 -6.93 6.86 -12.90
CA MET A 139 -5.48 6.66 -13.02
C MET A 139 -4.79 7.79 -13.81
N ALA A 140 -5.49 8.44 -14.74
CA ALA A 140 -4.96 9.57 -15.50
C ALA A 140 -4.50 10.74 -14.60
N LYS A 141 -5.01 10.84 -13.37
CA LYS A 141 -4.61 11.84 -12.37
C LYS A 141 -3.37 11.45 -11.57
N MET A 142 -2.90 10.20 -11.69
CA MET A 142 -1.77 9.63 -10.93
C MET A 142 -0.48 9.61 -11.76
N GLN A 143 -0.13 10.70 -12.41
CA GLN A 143 0.95 10.77 -13.41
C GLN A 143 2.37 10.48 -12.88
N HIS A 144 2.58 10.49 -11.56
CA HIS A 144 3.91 10.40 -10.95
C HIS A 144 4.26 9.06 -10.30
N VAL A 145 3.29 8.14 -10.14
CA VAL A 145 3.51 6.84 -9.49
C VAL A 145 2.97 5.73 -10.41
N ARG A 146 3.86 4.84 -10.88
CA ARG A 146 3.50 3.86 -11.92
C ARG A 146 3.62 2.39 -11.50
N GLN A 147 4.16 2.08 -10.33
CA GLN A 147 4.53 0.69 -10.00
C GLN A 147 3.78 0.12 -8.81
N ALA A 148 3.31 0.94 -7.90
CA ALA A 148 2.52 0.58 -6.73
C ALA A 148 1.96 1.85 -6.09
N TRP A 149 0.86 1.71 -5.38
CA TRP A 149 0.19 2.83 -4.70
C TRP A 149 -0.13 2.41 -3.27
N ALA A 150 -0.23 3.37 -2.37
CA ALA A 150 -0.57 3.10 -1.00
C ALA A 150 -1.75 3.94 -0.51
N LEU A 151 -2.70 3.27 0.12
CA LEU A 151 -3.80 3.87 0.86
C LEU A 151 -3.40 4.00 2.33
N LYS A 152 -3.70 5.14 2.94
CA LYS A 152 -3.69 5.34 4.39
C LYS A 152 -5.14 5.25 4.87
N ILE A 153 -5.43 4.28 5.73
CA ILE A 153 -6.76 4.03 6.28
C ILE A 153 -6.68 4.29 7.79
N THR A 154 -7.27 5.37 8.24
CA THR A 154 -7.22 5.79 9.64
C THR A 154 -8.50 5.39 10.40
N LYS A 155 -8.39 5.21 11.73
CA LYS A 155 -9.50 4.84 12.61
C LYS A 155 -10.24 3.59 12.13
N CYS A 156 -9.47 2.62 11.66
CA CYS A 156 -9.92 1.31 11.17
C CYS A 156 -9.39 0.21 12.11
N LEU A 157 -10.22 -0.81 12.37
CA LEU A 157 -9.88 -1.96 13.21
C LEU A 157 -9.53 -3.17 12.37
#